data_84bf2558ed605bd272b4fecb07f88791
#
_entry.id   84bf2558ed605bd272b4fecb07f88791
#
_cell.length_a   1.000
_cell.length_b   1.000
_cell.length_c   1.000
_cell.angle_alpha   90.00
_cell.angle_beta   90.00
_cell.angle_gamma   90.00
#
_symmetry.space_group_name_H-M   'P 1'
#
loop_
_entity.id
_entity.type
_entity.pdbx_description
1 polymer ?
#
loop_
_entity_poly.entity_id
_entity_poly.type
_entity_poly.pdbx_seq_one_letter_code
_entity_poly.pdbx_strand_id
1 'polypeptide(L)'
;GGCGGCDWQHVDGAAQRTLKGQVVEEQLRRVAGIQRDVDVLQVPGDSDGLGWRTRVEFAVDAAGRAGLRRHRSHEVVPIVQCPIADPRVLASGVLDTLWPGVRAVDVVAGSGAGGAGGAVVVPVPGGEVPVVRECVECDSWTGEFEVSARGFWQVHLGAAAVFVERVLGALDAQPGERVLDLYAGVGLFAVPLADAVGPSGSVSAVEGDAVACEFARRNAGERTWVEVVSGRVEDVLAGDVLPAGRPDAWLTADLVVLDP
;
A
#
# COMPACT_ATOMS: atom_id res chain seq x y z
N GLY A 1 24.69 -10.52 -2.75
CA GLY A 1 23.70 -10.83 -1.76
C GLY A 1 23.16 -12.23 -1.89
N GLY A 2 22.88 -12.89 -0.78
CA GLY A 2 22.26 -14.23 -0.76
C GLY A 2 20.76 -14.19 -0.46
N CYS A 3 20.18 -13.00 -0.16
CA CYS A 3 18.75 -12.85 0.10
C CYS A 3 17.95 -12.75 -1.21
N GLY A 4 16.67 -13.12 -1.17
CA GLY A 4 15.75 -13.10 -2.32
C GLY A 4 15.00 -11.79 -2.53
N GLY A 5 15.45 -10.68 -1.92
CA GLY A 5 14.70 -9.42 -1.94
C GLY A 5 14.86 -8.55 -3.18
N CYS A 6 15.86 -8.82 -4.04
CA CYS A 6 16.20 -7.96 -5.18
C CYS A 6 16.72 -8.78 -6.36
N ASP A 7 15.84 -9.30 -7.18
CA ASP A 7 16.22 -10.17 -8.30
C ASP A 7 16.95 -9.41 -9.44
N TRP A 8 16.73 -8.11 -9.54
CA TRP A 8 17.19 -7.28 -10.67
C TRP A 8 18.36 -6.34 -10.34
N GLN A 9 19.09 -6.58 -9.24
CA GLN A 9 20.23 -5.75 -8.82
C GLN A 9 21.33 -5.59 -9.89
N HIS A 10 21.42 -6.51 -10.82
CA HIS A 10 22.40 -6.55 -11.89
C HIS A 10 21.96 -5.81 -13.16
N VAL A 11 20.75 -5.24 -13.14
CA VAL A 11 20.15 -4.55 -14.29
C VAL A 11 20.09 -3.05 -13.99
N ASP A 12 20.49 -2.24 -14.95
CA ASP A 12 20.36 -0.78 -14.92
C ASP A 12 18.90 -0.35 -14.72
N GLY A 13 18.65 0.75 -13.98
CA GLY A 13 17.29 1.18 -13.63
C GLY A 13 16.41 1.52 -14.83
N ALA A 14 16.97 2.09 -15.90
CA ALA A 14 16.21 2.36 -17.13
C ALA A 14 15.84 1.04 -17.84
N ALA A 15 16.79 0.10 -17.91
CA ALA A 15 16.52 -1.22 -18.46
C ALA A 15 15.52 -2.01 -17.62
N GLN A 16 15.52 -1.89 -16.29
CA GLN A 16 14.48 -2.49 -15.44
C GLN A 16 13.09 -1.98 -15.79
N ARG A 17 12.92 -0.67 -16.00
CA ARG A 17 11.63 -0.09 -16.40
C ARG A 17 11.15 -0.62 -17.75
N THR A 18 12.05 -0.67 -18.75
CA THR A 18 11.76 -1.25 -20.06
C THR A 18 11.28 -2.71 -19.94
N LEU A 19 12.01 -3.53 -19.19
CA LEU A 19 11.65 -4.94 -19.00
C LEU A 19 10.31 -5.10 -18.25
N LYS A 20 10.01 -4.26 -17.28
CA LYS A 20 8.71 -4.25 -16.58
C LYS A 20 7.57 -3.88 -17.53
N GLY A 21 7.78 -2.89 -18.42
CA GLY A 21 6.83 -2.54 -19.48
C GLY A 21 6.52 -3.74 -20.36
N GLN A 22 7.54 -4.40 -20.87
CA GLN A 22 7.41 -5.60 -21.71
C GLN A 22 6.62 -6.73 -21.03
N VAL A 23 6.82 -6.93 -19.71
CA VAL A 23 6.04 -7.93 -18.96
C VAL A 23 4.56 -7.56 -18.92
N VAL A 24 4.21 -6.30 -18.68
CA VAL A 24 2.81 -5.84 -18.68
C VAL A 24 2.20 -5.95 -20.09
N GLU A 25 2.90 -5.53 -21.12
CA GLU A 25 2.49 -5.67 -22.53
C GLU A 25 2.20 -7.13 -22.91
N GLU A 26 3.10 -8.04 -22.48
CA GLU A 26 2.89 -9.47 -22.70
C GLU A 26 1.63 -10.00 -22.01
N GLN A 27 1.39 -9.59 -20.75
CA GLN A 27 0.19 -10.01 -20.01
C GLN A 27 -1.09 -9.44 -20.67
N LEU A 28 -1.11 -8.16 -21.05
CA LEU A 28 -2.23 -7.55 -21.76
C LEU A 28 -2.53 -8.29 -23.06
N ARG A 29 -1.51 -8.60 -23.85
CA ARG A 29 -1.65 -9.34 -25.09
C ARG A 29 -2.16 -10.77 -24.88
N ARG A 30 -1.60 -11.51 -23.89
CA ARG A 30 -1.92 -12.93 -23.66
C ARG A 30 -3.27 -13.14 -23.00
N VAL A 31 -3.60 -12.33 -22.01
CA VAL A 31 -4.79 -12.51 -21.18
C VAL A 31 -5.99 -11.76 -21.74
N ALA A 32 -5.80 -10.51 -22.16
CA ALA A 32 -6.88 -9.64 -22.60
C ALA A 32 -6.96 -9.46 -24.14
N GLY A 33 -5.98 -9.95 -24.91
CA GLY A 33 -5.91 -9.71 -26.36
C GLY A 33 -5.61 -8.25 -26.73
N ILE A 34 -5.17 -7.44 -25.75
CA ILE A 34 -4.89 -6.02 -25.96
C ILE A 34 -3.43 -5.83 -26.38
N GLN A 35 -3.22 -5.14 -27.51
CA GLN A 35 -1.90 -4.69 -27.95
C GLN A 35 -1.74 -3.21 -27.60
N ARG A 36 -0.82 -2.92 -26.67
CA ARG A 36 -0.55 -1.58 -26.19
C ARG A 36 0.89 -1.47 -25.72
N ASP A 37 1.57 -0.39 -26.09
CA ASP A 37 2.86 -0.02 -25.53
C ASP A 37 2.66 0.49 -24.09
N VAL A 38 3.55 0.09 -23.18
CA VAL A 38 3.49 0.43 -21.75
C VAL A 38 4.75 1.14 -21.30
N ASP A 39 4.63 2.42 -20.99
CA ASP A 39 5.70 3.19 -20.38
C ASP A 39 5.68 3.02 -18.86
N VAL A 40 6.79 2.49 -18.32
CA VAL A 40 7.01 2.41 -16.87
C VAL A 40 7.79 3.63 -16.42
N LEU A 41 7.15 4.48 -15.64
CA LEU A 41 7.72 5.71 -15.13
C LEU A 41 8.44 5.47 -13.80
N GLN A 42 9.45 6.29 -13.53
CA GLN A 42 10.08 6.33 -12.21
C GLN A 42 9.15 7.06 -11.24
N VAL A 43 8.94 6.47 -10.05
CA VAL A 43 8.22 7.12 -8.97
C VAL A 43 9.18 8.06 -8.24
N PRO A 44 8.81 9.32 -7.95
CA PRO A 44 9.65 10.24 -7.19
C PRO A 44 9.96 9.75 -5.77
N GLY A 45 11.12 10.12 -5.23
CA GLY A 45 11.48 9.91 -3.82
C GLY A 45 12.50 8.79 -3.58
N ASP A 46 12.91 8.05 -4.61
CA ASP A 46 14.02 7.12 -4.50
C ASP A 46 15.36 7.77 -4.87
N SER A 47 16.45 7.12 -4.48
CA SER A 47 17.80 7.48 -4.90
C SER A 47 18.29 6.44 -5.91
N ASP A 48 17.96 6.65 -7.19
CA ASP A 48 18.34 5.77 -8.30
C ASP A 48 17.92 4.29 -8.08
N GLY A 49 16.66 4.10 -7.63
CA GLY A 49 16.10 2.78 -7.32
C GLY A 49 16.53 2.20 -5.97
N LEU A 50 17.14 3.00 -5.10
CA LEU A 50 17.59 2.61 -3.77
C LEU A 50 16.90 3.44 -2.67
N GLY A 51 16.90 2.93 -1.44
CA GLY A 51 16.42 3.65 -0.26
C GLY A 51 14.92 3.95 -0.22
N TRP A 52 14.11 3.31 -1.06
CA TRP A 52 12.70 3.62 -1.25
C TRP A 52 11.73 2.82 -0.36
N ARG A 53 12.18 1.66 0.17
CA ARG A 53 11.28 0.72 0.85
C ARG A 53 11.09 1.10 2.31
N THR A 54 9.92 1.64 2.63
CA THR A 54 9.56 2.14 3.95
C THR A 54 9.05 1.08 4.92
N ARG A 55 8.60 -0.08 4.41
CA ARG A 55 8.06 -1.18 5.22
C ARG A 55 8.80 -2.46 4.89
N VAL A 56 9.44 -3.07 5.91
CA VAL A 56 10.24 -4.29 5.76
C VAL A 56 9.93 -5.26 6.88
N GLU A 57 9.52 -6.48 6.54
CA GLU A 57 9.55 -7.60 7.47
C GLU A 57 10.92 -8.26 7.40
N PHE A 58 11.67 -8.22 8.49
CA PHE A 58 12.87 -9.00 8.66
C PHE A 58 12.54 -10.33 9.32
N ALA A 59 12.86 -11.44 8.69
CA ALA A 59 12.78 -12.74 9.31
C ALA A 59 13.92 -12.90 10.33
N VAL A 60 13.70 -13.70 11.38
CA VAL A 60 14.70 -13.95 12.43
C VAL A 60 15.17 -15.40 12.34
N ASP A 61 16.49 -15.60 12.35
CA ASP A 61 17.09 -16.95 12.34
C ASP A 61 17.08 -17.60 13.74
N ALA A 62 17.49 -18.86 13.81
CA ALA A 62 17.54 -19.61 15.06
C ALA A 62 18.52 -19.02 16.11
N ALA A 63 19.45 -18.19 15.70
CA ALA A 63 20.38 -17.48 16.58
C ALA A 63 19.85 -16.10 17.01
N GLY A 64 18.62 -15.73 16.62
CA GLY A 64 18.01 -14.45 16.92
C GLY A 64 18.46 -13.30 16.05
N ARG A 65 19.12 -13.54 14.93
CA ARG A 65 19.60 -12.49 14.02
C ARG A 65 18.56 -12.18 12.97
N ALA A 66 18.28 -10.89 12.78
CA ALA A 66 17.40 -10.41 11.73
C ALA A 66 18.05 -10.53 10.35
N GLY A 67 17.24 -10.82 9.33
CA GLY A 67 17.68 -10.98 7.97
C GLY A 67 16.53 -11.10 6.99
N LEU A 68 16.82 -11.48 5.76
CA LEU A 68 15.81 -11.71 4.73
C LEU A 68 15.84 -13.17 4.25
N ARG A 69 14.69 -13.67 3.83
CA ARG A 69 14.61 -15.03 3.31
C ARG A 69 15.37 -15.15 1.99
N ARG A 70 16.01 -16.29 1.79
CA ARG A 70 16.59 -16.68 0.50
C ARG A 70 15.45 -16.83 -0.53
N HIS A 71 15.76 -16.57 -1.80
CA HIS A 71 14.78 -16.74 -2.89
C HIS A 71 14.14 -18.13 -2.88
N ARG A 72 12.81 -18.20 -2.88
CA ARG A 72 11.99 -19.44 -2.83
C ARG A 72 12.35 -20.38 -1.68
N SER A 73 12.76 -19.86 -0.54
CA SER A 73 13.18 -20.63 0.64
C SER A 73 12.68 -19.97 1.93
N HIS A 74 12.56 -20.77 2.98
CA HIS A 74 12.33 -20.29 4.35
C HIS A 74 13.63 -20.00 5.10
N GLU A 75 14.78 -20.31 4.50
CA GLU A 75 16.10 -20.05 5.09
C GLU A 75 16.31 -18.54 5.25
N VAL A 76 16.62 -18.12 6.46
CA VAL A 76 16.93 -16.73 6.77
C VAL A 76 18.42 -16.48 6.51
N VAL A 77 18.72 -15.50 5.70
CA VAL A 77 20.07 -14.98 5.45
C VAL A 77 20.24 -13.73 6.29
N PRO A 78 21.03 -13.77 7.38
CA PRO A 78 21.38 -12.56 8.13
C PRO A 78 22.04 -11.56 7.21
N ILE A 79 21.63 -10.31 7.29
CA ILE A 79 22.17 -9.23 6.49
C ILE A 79 22.67 -8.11 7.38
N VAL A 80 23.61 -7.34 6.91
CA VAL A 80 24.14 -6.14 7.59
C VAL A 80 23.64 -4.85 6.94
N GLN A 81 23.04 -4.97 5.75
CA GLN A 81 22.53 -3.85 4.96
C GLN A 81 21.45 -4.32 3.98
N CYS A 82 20.49 -3.46 3.71
CA CYS A 82 19.51 -3.62 2.66
C CYS A 82 19.48 -2.34 1.80
N PRO A 83 20.05 -2.33 0.59
CA PRO A 83 20.17 -1.10 -0.21
C PRO A 83 18.86 -0.46 -0.62
N ILE A 84 17.77 -1.25 -0.73
CA ILE A 84 16.44 -0.73 -1.09
C ILE A 84 15.64 -0.23 0.11
N ALA A 85 16.02 -0.59 1.35
CA ALA A 85 15.32 -0.12 2.54
C ALA A 85 15.58 1.38 2.76
N ASP A 86 14.55 2.09 3.19
CA ASP A 86 14.66 3.47 3.64
C ASP A 86 15.73 3.57 4.74
N PRO A 87 16.58 4.61 4.74
CA PRO A 87 17.63 4.77 5.76
C PRO A 87 17.12 4.74 7.19
N ARG A 88 15.89 5.20 7.46
CA ARG A 88 15.25 5.16 8.79
C ARG A 88 14.97 3.73 9.25
N VAL A 89 14.63 2.82 8.31
CA VAL A 89 14.45 1.40 8.60
C VAL A 89 15.76 0.80 9.10
N LEU A 90 16.88 1.10 8.45
CA LEU A 90 18.20 0.61 8.86
C LEU A 90 18.68 1.28 10.17
N ALA A 91 18.41 2.57 10.34
CA ALA A 91 18.76 3.32 11.54
C ALA A 91 17.98 2.88 12.79
N SER A 92 16.93 2.05 12.64
CA SER A 92 16.19 1.47 13.77
C SER A 92 17.01 0.51 14.64
N GLY A 93 18.19 0.08 14.17
CA GLY A 93 19.04 -0.90 14.86
C GLY A 93 18.54 -2.33 14.77
N VAL A 94 17.53 -2.63 13.93
CA VAL A 94 16.93 -3.95 13.81
C VAL A 94 17.94 -5.03 13.43
N LEU A 95 18.94 -4.71 12.61
CA LEU A 95 19.97 -5.64 12.16
C LEU A 95 21.10 -5.84 13.19
N ASP A 96 21.25 -4.91 14.14
CA ASP A 96 22.28 -4.95 15.18
C ASP A 96 21.75 -5.53 16.49
N THR A 97 20.43 -5.77 16.58
CA THR A 97 19.74 -6.30 17.76
C THR A 97 19.53 -7.82 17.61
N LEU A 98 19.72 -8.56 18.72
CA LEU A 98 19.32 -9.95 18.80
C LEU A 98 17.85 -10.06 19.26
N TRP A 99 17.10 -10.92 18.57
CA TRP A 99 15.65 -11.11 18.73
C TRP A 99 15.32 -12.56 19.19
N PRO A 100 15.71 -12.97 20.40
CA PRO A 100 15.45 -14.34 20.87
C PRO A 100 13.96 -14.61 21.03
N GLY A 101 13.48 -15.72 20.50
CA GLY A 101 12.07 -16.11 20.57
C GLY A 101 11.13 -15.36 19.62
N VAL A 102 11.66 -14.46 18.78
CA VAL A 102 10.93 -13.72 17.76
C VAL A 102 11.15 -14.40 16.40
N ARG A 103 10.10 -14.52 15.58
CA ARG A 103 10.20 -15.14 14.24
C ARG A 103 10.41 -14.12 13.12
N ALA A 104 9.95 -12.89 13.34
CA ALA A 104 10.09 -11.78 12.40
C ALA A 104 10.03 -10.44 13.15
N VAL A 105 10.51 -9.38 12.52
CA VAL A 105 10.43 -8.01 13.01
C VAL A 105 9.95 -7.13 11.86
N ASP A 106 8.78 -6.52 12.01
CA ASP A 106 8.29 -5.51 11.09
C ASP A 106 8.90 -4.17 11.45
N VAL A 107 9.47 -3.48 10.45
CA VAL A 107 10.01 -2.13 10.62
C VAL A 107 9.35 -1.20 9.63
N VAL A 108 8.76 -0.11 10.14
CA VAL A 108 7.96 0.83 9.35
C VAL A 108 8.46 2.25 9.56
N ALA A 109 8.88 2.89 8.48
CA ALA A 109 9.23 4.31 8.44
C ALA A 109 8.05 5.11 7.86
N GLY A 110 7.14 5.57 8.73
CA GLY A 110 6.01 6.41 8.32
C GLY A 110 6.42 7.78 7.78
N SER A 111 5.53 8.42 7.02
CA SER A 111 5.76 9.73 6.39
C SER A 111 5.00 10.90 7.04
N GLY A 112 4.06 10.65 7.97
CA GLY A 112 3.25 11.68 8.60
C GLY A 112 3.98 12.59 9.59
N ALA A 113 3.33 13.65 10.03
CA ALA A 113 3.85 14.70 10.92
C ALA A 113 4.20 14.17 12.33
N GLY A 114 5.25 13.51 12.48
CA GLY A 114 5.80 12.77 13.63
C GLY A 114 6.79 11.73 13.15
N GLY A 115 6.84 11.47 11.84
CA GLY A 115 7.81 10.61 11.19
C GLY A 115 9.21 11.17 11.06
N ALA A 116 9.45 12.40 11.56
CA ALA A 116 10.80 12.96 11.72
C ALA A 116 11.65 12.19 12.76
N GLY A 117 11.08 11.20 13.42
CA GLY A 117 11.64 10.52 14.57
C GLY A 117 12.11 9.08 14.39
N GLY A 118 12.17 8.52 13.19
CA GLY A 118 12.65 7.16 13.03
C GLY A 118 11.59 6.15 12.59
N ALA A 119 11.96 4.88 12.60
CA ALA A 119 11.06 3.79 12.25
C ALA A 119 10.45 3.12 13.48
N VAL A 120 9.22 2.67 13.36
CA VAL A 120 8.53 1.83 14.33
C VAL A 120 8.98 0.38 14.14
N VAL A 121 9.33 -0.29 15.24
CA VAL A 121 9.83 -1.67 15.27
C VAL A 121 8.83 -2.55 16.00
N VAL A 122 8.32 -3.58 15.34
CA VAL A 122 7.26 -4.45 15.85
C VAL A 122 7.66 -5.92 15.78
N PRO A 123 8.12 -6.54 16.89
CA PRO A 123 8.47 -7.97 16.92
C PRO A 123 7.25 -8.88 16.70
N VAL A 124 7.46 -10.09 16.13
CA VAL A 124 6.42 -11.09 15.84
C VAL A 124 6.85 -12.48 16.39
N PRO A 125 6.19 -13.09 17.38
CA PRO A 125 5.07 -12.50 18.13
C PRO A 125 5.51 -11.32 18.98
N GLY A 126 4.62 -10.39 19.23
CA GLY A 126 4.90 -9.19 19.99
C GLY A 126 3.63 -8.57 20.55
N GLY A 127 3.78 -7.49 21.28
CA GLY A 127 2.71 -6.78 21.95
C GLY A 127 1.77 -6.00 21.01
N GLU A 128 1.32 -4.86 21.51
CA GLU A 128 0.45 -3.95 20.76
C GLU A 128 1.07 -3.51 19.43
N VAL A 129 0.25 -3.48 18.39
CA VAL A 129 0.66 -3.03 17.05
C VAL A 129 0.41 -1.52 16.96
N PRO A 130 1.47 -0.70 16.85
CA PRO A 130 1.30 0.75 16.78
C PRO A 130 0.54 1.21 15.54
N VAL A 131 -0.06 2.40 15.68
CA VAL A 131 -0.58 3.17 14.55
C VAL A 131 0.55 4.01 13.97
N VAL A 132 0.68 3.98 12.65
CA VAL A 132 1.62 4.80 11.89
C VAL A 132 0.83 5.84 11.12
N ARG A 133 1.34 7.06 11.05
CA ARG A 133 0.78 8.12 10.21
C ARG A 133 1.55 8.21 8.91
N GLU A 134 0.78 8.30 7.83
CA GLU A 134 1.29 8.42 6.47
C GLU A 134 0.71 9.68 5.83
N CYS A 135 1.58 10.53 5.29
CA CYS A 135 1.19 11.75 4.59
C CYS A 135 1.19 11.50 3.09
N VAL A 136 0.15 11.94 2.43
CA VAL A 136 0.03 11.96 0.96
C VAL A 136 -0.06 13.41 0.53
N GLU A 137 0.88 13.86 -0.28
CA GLU A 137 0.92 15.22 -0.82
C GLU A 137 1.19 15.11 -2.33
N CYS A 138 0.22 15.54 -3.12
CA CYS A 138 0.28 15.64 -4.58
C CYS A 138 -0.34 16.95 -5.04
N ASP A 139 -0.26 17.26 -6.33
CA ASP A 139 -0.74 18.56 -6.85
C ASP A 139 -2.24 18.75 -6.64
N SER A 140 -3.02 17.65 -6.75
CA SER A 140 -4.48 17.69 -6.66
C SER A 140 -5.04 17.52 -5.25
N TRP A 141 -4.25 16.96 -4.31
CA TRP A 141 -4.77 16.60 -2.99
C TRP A 141 -3.67 16.46 -1.93
N THR A 142 -4.02 16.79 -0.69
CA THR A 142 -3.15 16.57 0.48
C THR A 142 -3.97 16.03 1.64
N GLY A 143 -3.44 15.00 2.31
CA GLY A 143 -4.06 14.43 3.50
C GLY A 143 -3.15 13.48 4.27
N GLU A 144 -3.61 13.10 5.45
CA GLU A 144 -2.91 12.20 6.36
C GLU A 144 -3.77 10.95 6.62
N PHE A 145 -3.14 9.79 6.69
CA PHE A 145 -3.77 8.51 6.95
C PHE A 145 -3.20 7.87 8.21
N GLU A 146 -4.07 7.29 9.01
CA GLU A 146 -3.69 6.34 10.05
C GLU A 146 -3.67 4.92 9.46
N VAL A 147 -2.61 4.18 9.75
CA VAL A 147 -2.41 2.81 9.24
C VAL A 147 -1.83 1.96 10.35
N SER A 148 -2.28 0.72 10.49
CA SER A 148 -1.60 -0.24 11.37
C SER A 148 -0.16 -0.45 10.91
N ALA A 149 0.80 -0.53 11.83
CA ALA A 149 2.20 -0.85 11.48
C ALA A 149 2.33 -2.20 10.75
N ARG A 150 1.37 -3.11 10.92
CA ARG A 150 1.26 -4.38 10.19
C ARG A 150 0.26 -4.37 9.05
N GLY A 151 -0.48 -3.28 8.89
CA GLY A 151 -1.41 -3.10 7.79
C GLY A 151 -0.68 -2.82 6.47
N PHE A 152 -1.38 -3.06 5.38
CA PHE A 152 -0.88 -2.71 4.06
C PHE A 152 -0.81 -1.18 3.90
N TRP A 153 0.25 -0.72 3.34
CA TRP A 153 0.45 0.62 2.78
C TRP A 153 1.50 0.55 1.69
N GLN A 154 1.47 1.46 0.74
CA GLN A 154 2.45 1.53 -0.34
C GLN A 154 3.87 1.63 0.22
N VAL A 155 4.72 0.68 -0.14
CA VAL A 155 6.07 0.57 0.44
C VAL A 155 7.09 1.54 -0.15
N HIS A 156 6.78 2.14 -1.30
CA HIS A 156 7.62 3.17 -1.92
C HIS A 156 7.18 4.55 -1.46
N LEU A 157 8.12 5.39 -1.05
CA LEU A 157 7.91 6.73 -0.49
C LEU A 157 6.90 7.60 -1.29
N GLY A 158 7.05 7.63 -2.61
CA GLY A 158 6.22 8.46 -3.47
C GLY A 158 5.02 7.75 -4.09
N ALA A 159 4.82 6.44 -3.86
CA ALA A 159 3.80 5.69 -4.60
C ALA A 159 2.38 6.15 -4.26
N ALA A 160 2.08 6.37 -2.99
CA ALA A 160 0.74 6.80 -2.57
C ALA A 160 0.35 8.13 -3.23
N ALA A 161 1.24 9.11 -3.24
CA ALA A 161 1.01 10.40 -3.89
C ALA A 161 0.80 10.28 -5.40
N VAL A 162 1.67 9.52 -6.08
CA VAL A 162 1.54 9.27 -7.53
C VAL A 162 0.23 8.56 -7.86
N PHE A 163 -0.17 7.58 -7.08
CA PHE A 163 -1.41 6.84 -7.33
C PHE A 163 -2.64 7.71 -7.11
N VAL A 164 -2.69 8.47 -6.02
CA VAL A 164 -3.79 9.42 -5.76
C VAL A 164 -3.90 10.44 -6.90
N GLU A 165 -2.80 11.08 -7.30
CA GLU A 165 -2.79 12.02 -8.40
C GLU A 165 -3.31 11.41 -9.70
N ARG A 166 -2.85 10.19 -10.03
CA ARG A 166 -3.27 9.49 -11.24
C ARG A 166 -4.73 9.07 -11.23
N VAL A 167 -5.22 8.58 -10.09
CA VAL A 167 -6.63 8.19 -9.94
C VAL A 167 -7.54 9.41 -10.02
N LEU A 168 -7.24 10.48 -9.30
CA LEU A 168 -8.01 11.73 -9.37
C LEU A 168 -8.04 12.29 -10.79
N GLY A 169 -6.88 12.38 -11.45
CA GLY A 169 -6.80 12.88 -12.81
C GLY A 169 -7.45 11.98 -13.86
N ALA A 170 -7.48 10.65 -13.64
CA ALA A 170 -8.08 9.72 -14.60
C ALA A 170 -9.61 9.64 -14.47
N LEU A 171 -10.13 9.73 -13.24
CA LEU A 171 -11.57 9.67 -12.99
C LEU A 171 -12.26 11.01 -13.16
N ASP A 172 -11.54 12.12 -12.93
CA ASP A 172 -12.09 13.50 -13.00
C ASP A 172 -13.44 13.63 -12.27
N ALA A 173 -13.49 13.07 -11.04
CA ALA A 173 -14.71 12.94 -10.26
C ALA A 173 -15.38 14.30 -10.01
N GLN A 174 -16.68 14.40 -10.32
CA GLN A 174 -17.47 15.63 -10.21
C GLN A 174 -18.33 15.63 -8.95
N PRO A 175 -18.63 16.81 -8.38
CA PRO A 175 -19.56 16.92 -7.25
C PRO A 175 -20.89 16.22 -7.51
N GLY A 176 -21.32 15.39 -6.57
CA GLY A 176 -22.59 14.65 -6.66
C GLY A 176 -22.50 13.26 -7.26
N GLU A 177 -21.35 12.87 -7.82
CA GLU A 177 -21.17 11.51 -8.36
C GLU A 177 -21.01 10.44 -7.26
N ARG A 178 -21.31 9.22 -7.65
CA ARG A 178 -21.22 8.03 -6.81
C ARG A 178 -19.98 7.22 -7.20
N VAL A 179 -19.11 7.00 -6.24
CA VAL A 179 -17.86 6.27 -6.43
C VAL A 179 -17.90 4.94 -5.71
N LEU A 180 -17.41 3.91 -6.36
CA LEU A 180 -17.15 2.60 -5.78
C LEU A 180 -15.64 2.36 -5.75
N ASP A 181 -15.08 2.23 -4.54
CA ASP A 181 -13.66 1.89 -4.31
C ASP A 181 -13.58 0.43 -3.84
N LEU A 182 -13.09 -0.45 -4.72
CA LEU A 182 -13.00 -1.89 -4.49
C LEU A 182 -11.57 -2.26 -4.09
N TYR A 183 -11.45 -3.05 -3.00
CA TYR A 183 -10.19 -3.35 -2.30
C TYR A 183 -9.57 -2.08 -1.69
N ALA A 184 -10.43 -1.31 -1.00
CA ALA A 184 -10.13 0.06 -0.57
C ALA A 184 -8.98 0.18 0.46
N GLY A 185 -8.57 -0.93 1.10
CA GLY A 185 -7.57 -0.90 2.14
C GLY A 185 -7.95 0.05 3.27
N VAL A 186 -7.07 0.96 3.60
CA VAL A 186 -7.31 2.01 4.61
C VAL A 186 -7.95 3.28 4.01
N GLY A 187 -8.44 3.22 2.77
CA GLY A 187 -9.14 4.32 2.10
C GLY A 187 -8.25 5.25 1.28
N LEU A 188 -7.11 4.78 0.77
CA LEU A 188 -6.16 5.61 0.01
C LEU A 188 -6.84 6.38 -1.16
N PHE A 189 -7.77 5.76 -1.86
CA PHE A 189 -8.53 6.40 -2.94
C PHE A 189 -9.89 6.92 -2.47
N ALA A 190 -10.56 6.20 -1.56
CA ALA A 190 -11.87 6.59 -1.05
C ALA A 190 -11.88 8.00 -0.46
N VAL A 191 -10.85 8.38 0.32
CA VAL A 191 -10.81 9.67 1.01
C VAL A 191 -10.65 10.84 0.03
N PRO A 192 -9.65 10.89 -0.87
CA PRO A 192 -9.54 11.98 -1.83
C PRO A 192 -10.71 12.04 -2.84
N LEU A 193 -11.27 10.90 -3.23
CA LEU A 193 -12.47 10.86 -4.08
C LEU A 193 -13.70 11.40 -3.35
N ALA A 194 -13.82 11.14 -2.04
CA ALA A 194 -14.88 11.72 -1.23
C ALA A 194 -14.79 13.25 -1.16
N ASP A 195 -13.58 13.81 -1.11
CA ASP A 195 -13.39 15.27 -1.18
C ASP A 195 -13.77 15.84 -2.55
N ALA A 196 -13.50 15.08 -3.62
CA ALA A 196 -13.85 15.51 -4.98
C ALA A 196 -15.38 15.51 -5.21
N VAL A 197 -16.08 14.44 -4.83
CA VAL A 197 -17.55 14.36 -5.05
C VAL A 197 -18.36 15.15 -4.05
N GLY A 198 -17.80 15.47 -2.89
CA GLY A 198 -18.44 16.26 -1.84
C GLY A 198 -19.70 15.62 -1.22
N PRO A 199 -20.40 16.33 -0.31
CA PRO A 199 -21.51 15.79 0.46
C PRO A 199 -22.80 15.54 -0.37
N SER A 200 -22.84 15.99 -1.62
CA SER A 200 -23.94 15.67 -2.55
C SER A 200 -23.70 14.36 -3.30
N GLY A 201 -22.48 13.85 -3.30
CA GLY A 201 -22.10 12.56 -3.85
C GLY A 201 -22.06 11.46 -2.78
N SER A 202 -21.44 10.34 -3.13
CA SER A 202 -21.17 9.25 -2.19
C SER A 202 -19.95 8.42 -2.60
N VAL A 203 -19.27 7.86 -1.61
CA VAL A 203 -18.19 6.88 -1.83
C VAL A 203 -18.52 5.61 -1.04
N SER A 204 -18.51 4.49 -1.74
CA SER A 204 -18.66 3.17 -1.14
C SER A 204 -17.31 2.44 -1.23
N ALA A 205 -16.66 2.25 -0.10
CA ALA A 205 -15.36 1.60 0.02
C ALA A 205 -15.54 0.15 0.51
N VAL A 206 -15.16 -0.83 -0.32
CA VAL A 206 -15.25 -2.26 -0.01
C VAL A 206 -13.88 -2.81 0.34
N GLU A 207 -13.76 -3.44 1.52
CA GLU A 207 -12.51 -4.00 2.00
C GLU A 207 -12.75 -5.30 2.78
N GLY A 208 -11.93 -6.31 2.54
CA GLY A 208 -12.04 -7.62 3.17
C GLY A 208 -11.38 -7.72 4.54
N ASP A 209 -10.33 -6.92 4.80
CA ASP A 209 -9.64 -6.91 6.08
C ASP A 209 -10.34 -6.01 7.10
N ALA A 210 -10.80 -6.60 8.21
CA ALA A 210 -11.56 -5.87 9.22
C ALA A 210 -10.74 -4.75 9.90
N VAL A 211 -9.43 -4.93 10.05
CA VAL A 211 -8.54 -3.91 10.64
C VAL A 211 -8.37 -2.76 9.66
N ALA A 212 -8.17 -3.05 8.38
CA ALA A 212 -8.11 -2.01 7.34
C ALA A 212 -9.42 -1.22 7.26
N CYS A 213 -10.59 -1.88 7.35
CA CYS A 213 -11.89 -1.23 7.43
C CYS A 213 -12.02 -0.24 8.61
N GLU A 214 -11.49 -0.59 9.79
CA GLU A 214 -11.47 0.32 10.93
C GLU A 214 -10.65 1.58 10.64
N PHE A 215 -9.48 1.40 10.03
CA PHE A 215 -8.64 2.53 9.63
C PHE A 215 -9.28 3.34 8.51
N ALA A 216 -9.92 2.70 7.53
CA ALA A 216 -10.66 3.40 6.48
C ALA A 216 -11.77 4.31 7.06
N ARG A 217 -12.53 3.84 8.07
CA ARG A 217 -13.53 4.66 8.76
C ARG A 217 -12.91 5.83 9.52
N ARG A 218 -11.77 5.62 10.20
CA ARG A 218 -11.04 6.71 10.87
C ARG A 218 -10.53 7.74 9.87
N ASN A 219 -9.97 7.29 8.76
CA ASN A 219 -9.42 8.14 7.71
C ASN A 219 -10.51 8.89 6.94
N ALA A 220 -11.71 8.31 6.80
CA ALA A 220 -12.87 9.01 6.27
C ALA A 220 -13.30 10.20 7.16
N GLY A 221 -13.03 10.12 8.48
CA GLY A 221 -13.27 11.21 9.41
C GLY A 221 -14.74 11.68 9.44
N GLU A 222 -14.96 12.97 9.22
CA GLU A 222 -16.30 13.58 9.24
C GLU A 222 -17.07 13.44 7.91
N ARG A 223 -16.50 12.76 6.90
CA ARG A 223 -17.14 12.56 5.58
C ARG A 223 -18.25 11.54 5.67
N THR A 224 -19.43 11.97 6.12
CA THR A 224 -20.60 11.09 6.32
C THR A 224 -21.15 10.49 5.02
N TRP A 225 -20.67 10.93 3.87
CA TRP A 225 -20.98 10.37 2.54
C TRP A 225 -20.01 9.26 2.11
N VAL A 226 -19.07 8.85 3.00
CA VAL A 226 -18.23 7.66 2.81
C VAL A 226 -18.80 6.52 3.63
N GLU A 227 -19.13 5.42 2.96
CA GLU A 227 -19.55 4.16 3.58
C GLU A 227 -18.46 3.10 3.41
N VAL A 228 -17.98 2.53 4.51
CA VAL A 228 -16.99 1.43 4.48
C VAL A 228 -17.68 0.12 4.76
N VAL A 229 -17.69 -0.76 3.74
CA VAL A 229 -18.29 -2.10 3.80
C VAL A 229 -17.18 -3.13 4.01
N SER A 230 -17.30 -3.87 5.10
CA SER A 230 -16.40 -4.97 5.42
C SER A 230 -16.92 -6.26 4.78
N GLY A 231 -16.21 -6.78 3.79
CA GLY A 231 -16.54 -8.01 3.09
C GLY A 231 -15.63 -8.22 1.88
N ARG A 232 -15.61 -9.44 1.39
CA ARG A 232 -14.90 -9.71 0.14
C ARG A 232 -15.64 -9.01 -1.00
N VAL A 233 -14.90 -8.42 -1.91
CA VAL A 233 -15.47 -7.68 -3.05
C VAL A 233 -16.45 -8.54 -3.84
N GLU A 234 -16.10 -9.81 -4.08
CA GLU A 234 -16.95 -10.75 -4.82
C GLU A 234 -18.29 -10.98 -4.12
N ASP A 235 -18.30 -11.16 -2.78
CA ASP A 235 -19.49 -11.43 -1.99
C ASP A 235 -20.39 -10.17 -1.90
N VAL A 236 -19.77 -9.00 -1.79
CA VAL A 236 -20.48 -7.70 -1.79
C VAL A 236 -21.14 -7.44 -3.14
N LEU A 237 -20.40 -7.63 -4.25
CA LEU A 237 -20.95 -7.45 -5.61
C LEU A 237 -22.02 -8.48 -5.98
N ALA A 238 -21.94 -9.70 -5.41
CA ALA A 238 -22.97 -10.72 -5.57
C ALA A 238 -24.26 -10.40 -4.76
N GLY A 239 -24.21 -9.44 -3.84
CA GLY A 239 -25.32 -9.08 -2.97
C GLY A 239 -25.44 -9.92 -1.69
N ASP A 240 -24.45 -10.80 -1.42
CA ASP A 240 -24.45 -11.68 -0.26
C ASP A 240 -24.12 -10.94 1.05
N VAL A 241 -23.40 -9.83 0.94
CA VAL A 241 -22.97 -8.96 2.06
C VAL A 241 -23.34 -7.51 1.74
N LEU A 242 -24.61 -7.15 1.89
CA LEU A 242 -25.03 -5.76 1.72
C LEU A 242 -25.46 -5.15 3.06
N PRO A 243 -25.17 -3.86 3.29
CA PRO A 243 -25.77 -3.13 4.39
C PRO A 243 -27.29 -3.19 4.29
N ALA A 244 -27.96 -3.49 5.41
CA ALA A 244 -29.40 -3.62 5.46
C ALA A 244 -30.09 -2.36 4.89
N GLY A 245 -30.81 -2.51 3.77
CA GLY A 245 -31.67 -1.49 3.19
C GLY A 245 -31.22 -0.80 1.91
N ARG A 246 -30.09 -1.20 1.27
CA ARG A 246 -29.62 -0.56 0.03
C ARG A 246 -29.08 -1.53 -1.03
N PRO A 247 -29.90 -2.47 -1.57
CA PRO A 247 -29.41 -3.39 -2.61
C PRO A 247 -29.10 -2.71 -3.96
N ASP A 248 -29.82 -1.65 -4.32
CA ASP A 248 -29.77 -1.07 -5.68
C ASP A 248 -28.77 0.09 -5.84
N ALA A 249 -28.33 0.74 -4.77
CA ALA A 249 -27.45 1.90 -4.84
C ALA A 249 -26.01 1.55 -5.25
N TRP A 250 -25.57 0.32 -5.00
CA TRP A 250 -24.22 -0.17 -5.31
C TRP A 250 -24.02 -0.52 -6.78
N LEU A 251 -25.07 -0.93 -7.47
CA LEU A 251 -25.01 -1.34 -8.87
C LEU A 251 -25.02 -0.15 -9.85
N THR A 252 -25.08 1.07 -9.34
CA THR A 252 -25.23 2.30 -10.15
C THR A 252 -24.17 3.34 -9.84
N ALA A 253 -22.93 2.91 -9.59
CA ALA A 253 -21.81 3.82 -9.44
C ALA A 253 -21.52 4.54 -10.77
N ASP A 254 -21.20 5.83 -10.69
CA ASP A 254 -20.80 6.62 -11.84
C ASP A 254 -19.30 6.38 -12.14
N LEU A 255 -18.51 6.13 -11.08
CA LEU A 255 -17.07 5.87 -11.14
C LEU A 255 -16.68 4.65 -10.30
N VAL A 256 -15.68 3.90 -10.77
CA VAL A 256 -15.14 2.71 -10.06
C VAL A 256 -13.63 2.78 -10.02
N VAL A 257 -13.05 2.55 -8.83
CA VAL A 257 -11.65 2.23 -8.63
C VAL A 257 -11.52 0.75 -8.31
N LEU A 258 -10.54 0.09 -8.90
CA LEU A 258 -10.23 -1.32 -8.69
C LEU A 258 -8.72 -1.50 -8.57
N ASP A 259 -8.25 -1.79 -7.34
CA ASP A 259 -6.82 -2.04 -7.04
C ASP A 259 -6.69 -3.27 -6.12
N PRO A 260 -6.80 -4.51 -6.69
CA PRO A 260 -6.85 -5.76 -5.94
C PRO A 260 -5.51 -6.22 -5.35
#